data_46b8bccd378f4043706ae75fe1e278cc
#
_entry.id   46b8bccd378f4043706ae75fe1e278cc
#
_cell.length_a   1.000
_cell.length_b   1.000
_cell.length_c   1.000
_cell.angle_alpha   90.00
_cell.angle_beta   90.00
_cell.angle_gamma   90.00
#
_symmetry.space_group_name_H-M   'P 1'
#
loop_
_entity.id
_entity.type
_entity.pdbx_description
1 polymer ?
#
loop_
_entity_poly.entity_id
_entity_poly.type
_entity_poly.pdbx_seq_one_letter_code
_entity_poly.pdbx_strand_id
1 'polypeptide(L)'
;IGSFLVENGETEMSPEESWDHKEEPSEAELGGGPAGDVGPTEESAQEMMEEEEEIPKPKSVVAPPGAPKKEHVNVVFIGHVGEFEGKVKYLTGMVDKRTLEKYEREAKEKNRETWYLSWALDTNQEERDKGKTVEVGRAYFETEKKHFTILDAPGHKSFVPNMIGGASQADLAVLVISARKGEFETGFEKGGQTREHAMLAKTAGVKHLIVLINKMDDPTVNWSNERYEECKEKLVPFLKKVGFNPKKDIHFMPCSGLTGANLKEQSEFCPWYIGLPFIPYLDNLPNFNRSVDGPIRLPIVDKYKDMGTVVLGKLESGSICKGQQLVMMPNKHNVEVLGILSDDVETDSVAPGENLKIRLKGIEEEEILPGFILCDLNNLCHSGRTFDAQIVIIEHKSIICPGYNAVLHIHTCIEEVEITALICLVDKKTGEKSKTRPRFVKQDQVCIARLRTAGTICLETFKDFPQMGRFTLRDEGKTIAIGKVLKLVPEKD
;
A
#
# COMPACT_ATOMS: atom_id res chain seq x y z
N ILE A 1 -7.64 -4.33 -18.25
CA ILE A 1 -7.16 -4.13 -18.00
C ILE A 1 -6.98 -4.22 -17.62
N GLY A 2 -7.46 -4.74 -17.43
CA GLY A 2 -7.25 -4.61 -16.94
C GLY A 2 -6.88 -4.86 -16.83
N SER A 3 -7.04 -5.22 -16.67
CA SER A 3 -6.57 -5.32 -16.47
C SER A 3 -5.60 -5.44 -16.39
N PHE A 4 -6.05 -4.77 -16.18
CA PHE A 4 -4.62 -4.78 -16.18
C PHE A 4 -4.05 -5.39 -14.89
N LEU A 5 -3.49 -6.00 -14.71
CA LEU A 5 -3.09 -6.71 -13.53
C LEU A 5 -4.24 -7.38 -12.85
N VAL A 6 -4.68 -7.19 -14.22
CA VAL A 6 -5.27 -7.49 -13.98
C VAL A 6 -5.61 -7.99 -14.10
N GLU A 7 -6.27 -8.37 -14.20
CA GLU A 7 -6.48 -8.61 -14.08
C GLU A 7 -6.65 -8.73 -14.38
N ASN A 8 -7.55 -9.40 -15.29
CA ASN A 8 -7.67 -9.49 -15.42
C ASN A 8 -7.51 -9.61 -15.73
N GLY A 9 -7.79 -10.22 -16.12
CA GLY A 9 -7.40 -10.24 -15.95
C GLY A 9 -7.18 -10.48 -16.42
N GLU A 10 -7.24 -10.89 -16.53
CA GLU A 10 -6.79 -10.90 -16.60
C GLU A 10 -6.23 -10.89 -16.88
N THR A 11 -6.52 -11.79 -17.19
CA THR A 11 -5.93 -11.49 -17.32
C THR A 11 -5.43 -11.66 -17.43
N GLU A 12 -5.20 -12.44 -17.43
CA GLU A 12 -4.53 -12.27 -17.35
C GLU A 12 -3.94 -12.31 -17.55
N MET A 13 -4.02 -13.08 -17.83
CA MET A 13 -3.30 -12.87 -17.87
C MET A 13 -2.87 -13.39 -17.96
N SER A 14 -2.78 -14.24 -18.27
CA SER A 14 -2.19 -14.67 -18.18
C SER A 14 -1.70 -14.90 -18.07
N PRO A 15 -1.50 -15.48 -18.13
CA PRO A 15 -1.14 -15.66 -17.61
C PRO A 15 -0.52 -15.61 -17.65
N GLU A 16 -0.31 -15.79 -17.34
CA GLU A 16 0.11 -15.67 -17.22
C GLU A 16 0.21 -14.78 -17.17
N GLU A 17 -0.04 -14.58 -17.10
CA GLU A 17 -0.05 -13.66 -17.08
C GLU A 17 -0.42 -12.45 -16.93
N SER A 18 -0.71 -12.03 -16.65
CA SER A 18 -0.99 -10.82 -16.55
C SER A 18 -1.23 -9.86 -16.16
N TRP A 19 -0.69 -8.98 -15.83
CA TRP A 19 -0.70 -7.77 -15.03
C TRP A 19 -2.05 -7.46 -14.57
N ASP A 20 -1.81 -8.94 -15.92
CA ASP A 20 -2.56 -8.60 -15.80
C ASP A 20 -3.15 -8.87 -15.88
N HIS A 21 -3.51 -9.61 -16.50
CA HIS A 21 -4.25 -9.69 -16.53
C HIS A 21 -4.52 -9.82 -16.50
N LYS A 22 -4.45 -10.17 -16.47
CA LYS A 22 -4.88 -10.08 -16.34
C LYS A 22 -4.80 -10.12 -16.04
N GLU A 23 -4.89 -10.71 -16.54
CA GLU A 23 -4.96 -10.70 -16.09
C GLU A 23 -5.04 -10.52 -15.89
N GLU A 24 -5.15 -11.11 -16.43
CA GLU A 24 -5.20 -10.97 -16.11
C GLU A 24 -5.37 -10.62 -16.12
N PRO A 25 -5.57 -11.31 -16.87
CA PRO A 25 -5.72 -10.98 -16.74
C PRO A 25 -5.91 -10.72 -16.75
N SER A 26 -5.93 -11.13 -16.89
CA SER A 26 -5.97 -10.80 -16.53
C SER A 26 -6.19 -10.48 -16.47
N GLU A 27 -6.21 -10.76 -16.59
CA GLU A 27 -6.29 -10.52 -16.18
C GLU A 27 -6.36 -10.10 -15.95
N ALA A 28 -6.50 -10.83 -16.50
CA ALA A 28 -6.47 -10.42 -16.18
C ALA A 28 -6.71 -10.15 -16.15
N GLU A 29 -6.74 -10.30 -16.41
CA GLU A 29 -6.79 -9.98 -15.97
C GLU A 29 -6.86 -9.51 -15.67
N LEU A 30 -7.51 -10.25 -16.33
CA LEU A 30 -7.44 -9.80 -15.89
C LEU A 30 -7.60 -9.46 -15.90
N GLY A 31 -7.67 -9.91 -16.50
CA GLY A 31 -7.51 -9.50 -15.91
C GLY A 31 -7.75 -9.37 -16.07
N GLY A 32 -8.08 -9.73 -16.71
CA GLY A 32 -7.92 -9.56 -16.14
C GLY A 32 -8.09 -9.53 -16.28
N GLY A 33 -8.44 -9.94 -16.79
CA GLY A 33 -8.19 -9.83 -16.26
C GLY A 33 -8.37 -9.86 -16.41
N PRO A 34 -8.57 -10.27 -16.42
CA PRO A 34 -8.48 -10.12 -16.07
C PRO A 34 -8.49 -10.11 -16.04
N ALA A 35 -8.55 -10.72 -15.63
CA ALA A 35 -8.23 -10.41 -15.24
C ALA A 35 -8.11 -10.48 -15.16
N GLY A 36 -8.45 -10.96 -15.66
CA GLY A 36 -8.13 -10.71 -15.22
C GLY A 36 -7.97 -10.85 -15.15
N ASP A 37 -7.98 -11.51 -14.53
CA ASP A 37 -7.56 -11.29 -14.21
C ASP A 37 -7.29 -11.33 -14.14
N VAL A 38 -7.50 -11.84 -14.20
CA VAL A 38 -7.10 -11.66 -13.92
C VAL A 38 -6.94 -12.03 -13.69
N GLY A 39 -6.79 -12.49 -13.70
CA GLY A 39 -6.59 -12.81 -13.26
C GLY A 39 -6.94 -13.27 -12.90
N PRO A 40 -6.89 -14.25 -12.91
CA PRO A 40 -7.67 -14.79 -12.05
C PRO A 40 -7.73 -14.74 -11.04
N THR A 41 -8.19 -15.18 -11.47
CA THR A 41 -7.69 -15.19 -10.57
C THR A 41 -7.66 -14.49 -9.20
N GLU A 42 -8.07 -13.21 -9.03
CA GLU A 42 -8.16 -12.54 -7.73
C GLU A 42 -9.32 -13.06 -6.88
N GLU A 43 -10.39 -13.44 -7.52
CA GLU A 43 -11.54 -14.02 -6.82
C GLU A 43 -11.19 -15.37 -6.18
N SER A 44 -10.48 -16.21 -6.89
CA SER A 44 -10.02 -17.47 -6.33
C SER A 44 -9.07 -17.28 -5.16
N ALA A 45 -8.22 -16.26 -5.23
CA ALA A 45 -7.33 -15.93 -4.13
C ALA A 45 -8.09 -15.40 -2.92
N GLN A 46 -9.14 -14.61 -3.14
CA GLN A 46 -9.99 -14.12 -2.06
C GLN A 46 -10.75 -15.25 -1.39
N GLU A 47 -11.31 -16.18 -2.15
CA GLU A 47 -11.99 -17.34 -1.61
C GLU A 47 -11.04 -18.21 -0.78
N MET A 48 -9.84 -18.43 -1.28
CA MET A 48 -8.82 -19.17 -0.54
C MET A 48 -8.42 -18.44 0.73
N MET A 49 -8.36 -17.12 0.70
CA MET A 49 -8.02 -16.32 1.87
C MET A 49 -9.14 -16.32 2.90
N GLU A 50 -10.40 -16.36 2.46
CA GLU A 50 -11.54 -16.49 3.37
C GLU A 50 -11.51 -17.82 4.12
N GLU A 51 -11.13 -18.90 3.45
CA GLU A 51 -10.95 -20.20 4.09
C GLU A 51 -9.83 -20.17 5.13
N GLU A 52 -8.79 -19.40 4.88
CA GLU A 52 -7.67 -19.26 5.79
C GLU A 52 -8.02 -18.52 7.09
N GLU A 53 -9.09 -17.73 7.11
CA GLU A 53 -9.54 -17.06 8.32
C GLU A 53 -9.99 -18.04 9.40
N GLU A 54 -10.38 -19.23 9.03
CA GLU A 54 -10.79 -20.26 9.97
C GLU A 54 -9.62 -20.96 10.65
N ILE A 55 -8.41 -20.68 10.21
CA ILE A 55 -7.21 -21.30 10.78
C ILE A 55 -6.93 -20.70 12.16
N PRO A 56 -6.67 -21.55 13.16
CA PRO A 56 -6.43 -21.07 14.52
C PRO A 56 -5.25 -20.11 14.59
N LYS A 57 -5.44 -19.00 15.26
CA LYS A 57 -4.39 -18.03 15.49
C LYS A 57 -3.28 -18.62 16.36
N PRO A 58 -2.04 -18.14 16.23
CA PRO A 58 -0.95 -18.58 17.09
C PRO A 58 -1.34 -18.45 18.56
N LYS A 59 -1.01 -19.48 19.34
CA LYS A 59 -1.54 -19.65 20.70
C LYS A 59 -0.98 -18.70 21.75
N SER A 60 0.02 -17.92 21.45
CA SER A 60 0.77 -17.21 22.48
C SER A 60 0.73 -15.70 22.35
N VAL A 61 -0.33 -15.16 21.80
CA VAL A 61 -0.53 -13.71 21.80
C VAL A 61 -0.91 -13.27 23.20
N VAL A 62 -0.05 -12.50 23.83
CA VAL A 62 -0.31 -12.00 25.17
C VAL A 62 -1.14 -10.73 25.05
N ALA A 63 -2.46 -10.90 25.07
CA ALA A 63 -3.35 -9.77 25.26
C ALA A 63 -3.60 -9.60 26.76
N PRO A 64 -3.85 -8.37 27.24
CA PRO A 64 -4.26 -8.18 28.62
C PRO A 64 -5.48 -9.06 28.94
N PRO A 65 -5.49 -9.77 30.08
CA PRO A 65 -6.62 -10.62 30.43
C PRO A 65 -7.93 -9.84 30.43
N GLY A 66 -8.93 -10.33 29.70
CA GLY A 66 -10.26 -9.73 29.69
C GLY A 66 -10.47 -8.64 28.63
N ALA A 67 -9.47 -8.28 27.85
CA ALA A 67 -9.65 -7.33 26.76
C ALA A 67 -10.24 -8.03 25.54
N PRO A 68 -11.38 -7.54 24.98
CA PRO A 68 -11.90 -8.09 23.75
C PRO A 68 -10.92 -7.82 22.61
N LYS A 69 -10.62 -8.86 21.85
CA LYS A 69 -9.64 -8.75 20.76
C LYS A 69 -10.31 -8.20 19.52
N LYS A 70 -10.06 -6.93 19.23
CA LYS A 70 -10.52 -6.29 18.01
C LYS A 70 -9.61 -6.66 16.83
N GLU A 71 -10.19 -6.73 15.66
CA GLU A 71 -9.42 -6.91 14.46
C GLU A 71 -8.49 -5.72 14.24
N HIS A 72 -7.25 -6.00 13.89
CA HIS A 72 -6.23 -4.99 13.67
C HIS A 72 -6.15 -4.63 12.19
N VAL A 73 -6.31 -3.35 11.87
CA VAL A 73 -6.27 -2.85 10.49
C VAL A 73 -5.32 -1.68 10.40
N ASN A 74 -4.41 -1.74 9.43
CA ASN A 74 -3.48 -0.65 9.16
C ASN A 74 -4.04 0.19 8.02
N VAL A 75 -4.22 1.49 8.28
CA VAL A 75 -4.81 2.41 7.31
C VAL A 75 -3.83 3.56 7.01
N VAL A 76 -3.73 3.91 5.74
CA VAL A 76 -3.00 5.10 5.32
C VAL A 76 -3.98 6.09 4.71
N PHE A 77 -3.85 7.36 5.11
CA PHE A 77 -4.61 8.45 4.51
C PHE A 77 -3.71 9.14 3.49
N ILE A 78 -4.21 9.29 2.27
CA ILE A 78 -3.46 9.89 1.17
C ILE A 78 -4.30 10.96 0.46
N GLY A 79 -3.66 11.84 -0.28
CA GLY A 79 -4.33 12.93 -0.97
C GLY A 79 -4.39 14.20 -0.15
N HIS A 80 -5.49 14.94 -0.28
CA HIS A 80 -5.73 16.19 0.46
C HIS A 80 -6.29 15.92 1.85
N VAL A 81 -5.45 15.51 2.75
CA VAL A 81 -5.88 15.00 4.05
C VAL A 81 -6.21 16.10 5.06
N GLY A 82 -5.43 17.19 5.07
CA GLY A 82 -5.70 18.37 5.90
C GLY A 82 -6.10 18.06 7.34
N GLU A 83 -7.22 18.60 7.77
CA GLU A 83 -7.75 18.39 9.12
C GLU A 83 -8.52 17.08 9.27
N PHE A 84 -8.64 16.30 8.22
CA PHE A 84 -9.48 15.11 8.17
C PHE A 84 -9.14 14.07 9.24
N GLU A 85 -7.88 13.77 9.35
CA GLU A 85 -7.40 12.74 10.26
C GLU A 85 -7.63 13.09 11.73
N GLY A 86 -7.40 14.34 12.09
CA GLY A 86 -7.70 14.83 13.43
C GLY A 86 -9.18 14.72 13.75
N LYS A 87 -10.05 15.00 12.77
CA LYS A 87 -11.49 14.89 12.93
C LYS A 87 -11.90 13.42 13.17
N VAL A 88 -11.30 12.47 12.46
CA VAL A 88 -11.57 11.05 12.65
C VAL A 88 -11.20 10.62 14.08
N LYS A 89 -10.05 11.04 14.56
CA LYS A 89 -9.63 10.77 15.94
C LYS A 89 -10.59 11.38 16.97
N TYR A 90 -11.03 12.58 16.73
CA TYR A 90 -12.01 13.23 17.61
C TYR A 90 -13.34 12.48 17.63
N LEU A 91 -13.87 12.13 16.46
CA LEU A 91 -15.15 11.45 16.36
C LEU A 91 -15.13 10.02 16.91
N THR A 92 -13.96 9.41 16.98
CA THR A 92 -13.80 8.08 17.60
C THR A 92 -13.40 8.15 19.07
N GLY A 93 -13.30 9.35 19.64
CA GLY A 93 -13.01 9.55 21.07
C GLY A 93 -11.55 9.47 21.44
N MET A 94 -10.64 9.43 20.45
CA MET A 94 -9.19 9.31 20.71
C MET A 94 -8.55 10.63 21.14
N VAL A 95 -9.12 11.76 20.74
CA VAL A 95 -8.71 13.10 21.18
C VAL A 95 -9.95 13.89 21.58
N ASP A 96 -9.79 14.83 22.51
CA ASP A 96 -10.89 15.69 22.90
C ASP A 96 -11.05 16.87 21.93
N LYS A 97 -12.16 17.58 22.07
CA LYS A 97 -12.48 18.74 21.23
C LYS A 97 -11.42 19.82 21.33
N ARG A 98 -10.89 20.02 22.52
CA ARG A 98 -9.88 21.05 22.80
C ARG A 98 -8.58 20.76 22.06
N THR A 99 -8.15 19.51 22.08
CA THR A 99 -6.96 19.05 21.37
C THR A 99 -7.13 19.21 19.87
N LEU A 100 -8.30 18.87 19.34
CA LEU A 100 -8.62 19.04 17.93
C LEU A 100 -8.55 20.51 17.51
N GLU A 101 -9.18 21.39 18.29
CA GLU A 101 -9.18 22.83 18.01
C GLU A 101 -7.76 23.41 18.07
N LYS A 102 -6.94 22.94 19.00
CA LYS A 102 -5.54 23.33 19.10
C LYS A 102 -4.77 22.96 17.84
N TYR A 103 -4.93 21.74 17.36
CA TYR A 103 -4.25 21.28 16.14
C TYR A 103 -4.70 22.07 14.90
N GLU A 104 -5.99 22.33 14.79
CA GLU A 104 -6.55 23.13 13.69
C GLU A 104 -5.99 24.56 13.68
N ARG A 105 -5.89 25.17 14.85
CA ARG A 105 -5.35 26.52 15.00
C ARG A 105 -3.88 26.58 14.62
N GLU A 106 -3.09 25.63 15.10
CA GLU A 106 -1.66 25.58 14.80
C GLU A 106 -1.39 25.35 13.32
N ALA A 107 -2.21 24.52 12.66
CA ALA A 107 -2.12 24.29 11.23
C ALA A 107 -2.37 25.57 10.42
N LYS A 108 -3.38 26.35 10.82
CA LYS A 108 -3.71 27.63 10.18
C LYS A 108 -2.62 28.68 10.38
N GLU A 109 -2.11 28.80 11.61
CA GLU A 109 -1.06 29.78 11.94
C GLU A 109 0.22 29.55 11.16
N LYS A 110 0.55 28.30 10.89
CA LYS A 110 1.77 27.94 10.16
C LYS A 110 1.59 27.84 8.66
N ASN A 111 0.38 28.06 8.18
CA ASN A 111 0.04 28.01 6.76
C ASN A 111 0.47 26.68 6.10
N ARG A 112 0.35 25.57 6.83
CA ARG A 112 0.80 24.26 6.41
C ARG A 112 -0.28 23.21 6.60
N GLU A 113 -1.23 23.15 5.70
CA GLU A 113 -2.33 22.17 5.77
C GLU A 113 -1.81 20.73 5.84
N THR A 114 -0.71 20.44 5.16
CA THR A 114 -0.10 19.11 5.18
C THR A 114 0.68 18.84 6.46
N TRP A 115 1.14 19.88 7.14
CA TRP A 115 1.93 19.74 8.37
C TRP A 115 1.07 19.33 9.56
N TYR A 116 -0.19 19.70 9.54
CA TYR A 116 -1.18 19.34 10.54
C TYR A 116 -1.26 17.82 10.77
N LEU A 117 -1.19 17.05 9.70
CA LEU A 117 -1.23 15.61 9.76
C LEU A 117 -0.06 15.00 10.52
N SER A 118 1.15 15.34 10.11
CA SER A 118 2.34 14.83 10.77
C SER A 118 2.34 15.21 12.24
N TRP A 119 1.80 16.36 12.58
CA TRP A 119 1.75 16.83 13.95
C TRP A 119 0.62 16.22 14.78
N ALA A 120 -0.55 16.02 14.18
CA ALA A 120 -1.66 15.36 14.85
C ALA A 120 -1.36 13.88 15.16
N LEU A 121 -0.52 13.25 14.33
CA LEU A 121 -0.08 11.88 14.51
C LEU A 121 1.04 11.75 15.50
N ASP A 122 1.88 12.74 15.60
CA ASP A 122 3.03 12.75 16.47
C ASP A 122 2.60 13.28 17.85
N THR A 123 1.91 12.42 18.57
CA THR A 123 1.36 12.73 19.89
C THR A 123 2.41 12.79 20.97
N ASN A 124 3.66 12.41 20.67
CA ASN A 124 4.71 12.40 21.63
C ASN A 124 5.83 13.38 21.23
N GLN A 125 5.85 14.54 21.91
CA GLN A 125 6.86 15.56 21.71
C GLN A 125 8.29 15.02 21.91
N GLU A 126 8.45 14.07 22.83
CA GLU A 126 9.75 13.50 23.12
C GLU A 126 10.31 12.66 21.96
N GLU A 127 9.45 12.00 21.22
CA GLU A 127 9.88 11.23 20.04
C GLU A 127 10.39 12.15 18.93
N ARG A 128 9.74 13.30 18.78
CA ARG A 128 10.21 14.33 17.81
C ARG A 128 11.55 14.89 18.19
N ASP A 129 11.73 15.22 19.47
CA ASP A 129 12.94 15.85 19.97
C ASP A 129 14.14 14.90 19.96
N LYS A 130 13.90 13.61 20.11
CA LYS A 130 14.97 12.62 20.12
C LYS A 130 15.44 12.19 18.74
N GLY A 131 14.73 12.58 17.69
CA GLY A 131 15.10 12.20 16.32
C GLY A 131 15.19 10.70 16.09
N LYS A 132 14.56 9.91 16.96
CA LYS A 132 14.62 8.44 16.89
C LYS A 132 13.65 7.85 15.90
N THR A 133 12.66 8.60 15.50
CA THR A 133 11.63 8.06 14.63
C THR A 133 11.87 8.50 13.21
N VAL A 134 12.62 7.73 12.52
CA VAL A 134 12.76 7.86 11.08
C VAL A 134 11.59 7.17 10.40
N GLU A 135 10.86 6.41 11.18
CA GLU A 135 9.73 5.64 10.69
C GLU A 135 8.49 6.48 10.49
N VAL A 136 7.57 5.88 9.79
CA VAL A 136 6.21 6.38 9.61
C VAL A 136 5.59 6.62 10.98
N GLY A 137 5.12 7.84 11.22
CA GLY A 137 4.43 8.18 12.46
C GLY A 137 3.18 7.32 12.62
N ARG A 138 2.92 6.90 13.84
CA ARG A 138 1.79 6.03 14.13
C ARG A 138 0.84 6.65 15.12
N ALA A 139 -0.43 6.62 14.78
CA ALA A 139 -1.52 6.96 15.67
C ALA A 139 -2.60 5.90 15.47
N TYR A 140 -3.58 5.89 16.32
CA TYR A 140 -4.63 4.89 16.20
C TYR A 140 -5.99 5.49 16.52
N PHE A 141 -7.03 4.80 16.06
CA PHE A 141 -8.39 5.03 16.50
C PHE A 141 -9.11 3.67 16.53
N GLU A 142 -10.20 3.60 17.26
CA GLU A 142 -10.95 2.38 17.40
C GLU A 142 -12.41 2.57 17.06
N THR A 143 -12.98 1.57 16.41
CA THR A 143 -14.42 1.41 16.27
C THR A 143 -14.85 0.30 17.24
N GLU A 144 -16.12 -0.06 17.19
CA GLU A 144 -16.63 -1.12 18.05
C GLU A 144 -15.94 -2.47 17.82
N LYS A 145 -15.67 -2.80 16.55
CA LYS A 145 -15.14 -4.09 16.15
C LYS A 145 -13.67 -4.09 15.78
N LYS A 146 -13.09 -2.94 15.51
CA LYS A 146 -11.76 -2.83 14.90
C LYS A 146 -10.85 -1.83 15.60
N HIS A 147 -9.57 -2.15 15.58
CA HIS A 147 -8.50 -1.24 15.99
C HIS A 147 -7.73 -0.82 14.74
N PHE A 148 -7.75 0.48 14.44
CA PHE A 148 -7.08 1.03 13.26
C PHE A 148 -5.80 1.73 13.67
N THR A 149 -4.69 1.29 13.08
CA THR A 149 -3.42 2.01 13.19
C THR A 149 -3.29 2.90 11.97
N ILE A 150 -3.14 4.19 12.21
CA ILE A 150 -2.98 5.18 11.14
C ILE A 150 -1.50 5.29 10.83
N LEU A 151 -1.16 5.07 9.58
CA LEU A 151 0.20 5.21 9.10
C LEU A 151 0.38 6.61 8.51
N ASP A 152 1.45 7.27 8.90
CA ASP A 152 1.72 8.62 8.43
C ASP A 152 2.18 8.58 6.96
N ALA A 153 1.49 9.31 6.13
CA ALA A 153 1.82 9.48 4.73
C ALA A 153 1.67 10.97 4.39
N PRO A 154 2.71 11.78 4.63
CA PRO A 154 2.61 13.21 4.37
C PRO A 154 2.20 13.49 2.93
N GLY A 155 1.21 14.35 2.74
CA GLY A 155 0.67 14.69 1.43
C GLY A 155 1.56 15.58 0.58
N HIS A 156 2.76 15.92 1.04
CA HIS A 156 3.66 16.79 0.29
C HIS A 156 4.52 15.99 -0.69
N LYS A 157 4.71 16.51 -1.88
CA LYS A 157 5.43 15.83 -2.94
C LYS A 157 6.85 15.38 -2.55
N SER A 158 7.56 16.16 -1.73
CA SER A 158 8.89 15.83 -1.26
C SER A 158 8.92 14.65 -0.28
N PHE A 159 7.78 14.26 0.27
CA PHE A 159 7.68 13.15 1.21
C PHE A 159 7.21 11.84 0.56
N VAL A 160 7.18 11.78 -0.76
CA VAL A 160 6.78 10.57 -1.49
C VAL A 160 7.52 9.31 -1.03
N PRO A 161 8.84 9.32 -0.80
CA PRO A 161 9.53 8.15 -0.27
C PRO A 161 8.99 7.68 1.09
N ASN A 162 8.63 8.61 1.97
CA ASN A 162 8.04 8.27 3.28
C ASN A 162 6.65 7.66 3.12
N MET A 163 5.87 8.19 2.19
CA MET A 163 4.57 7.62 1.87
C MET A 163 4.69 6.19 1.34
N ILE A 164 5.69 5.90 0.52
CA ILE A 164 5.94 4.55 0.04
C ILE A 164 6.17 3.61 1.21
N GLY A 165 7.04 3.98 2.15
CA GLY A 165 7.28 3.20 3.36
C GLY A 165 6.02 3.03 4.20
N GLY A 166 5.23 4.09 4.36
CA GLY A 166 3.95 4.03 5.06
C GLY A 166 2.95 3.14 4.36
N ALA A 167 2.73 3.37 3.07
CA ALA A 167 1.77 2.60 2.29
C ALA A 167 2.12 1.12 2.21
N SER A 168 3.42 0.76 2.22
CA SER A 168 3.81 -0.64 2.17
C SER A 168 3.39 -1.42 3.41
N GLN A 169 3.01 -0.74 4.48
CA GLN A 169 2.50 -1.36 5.70
C GLN A 169 0.97 -1.33 5.80
N ALA A 170 0.28 -0.72 4.86
CA ALA A 170 -1.16 -0.51 4.96
C ALA A 170 -1.98 -1.68 4.40
N ASP A 171 -3.11 -1.96 5.06
CA ASP A 171 -4.12 -2.90 4.56
C ASP A 171 -5.18 -2.17 3.76
N LEU A 172 -5.44 -0.94 4.11
CA LEU A 172 -6.50 -0.10 3.59
C LEU A 172 -5.94 1.29 3.30
N ALA A 173 -6.30 1.86 2.18
CA ALA A 173 -5.97 3.25 1.88
C ALA A 173 -7.25 4.08 1.81
N VAL A 174 -7.18 5.28 2.35
CA VAL A 174 -8.24 6.27 2.27
C VAL A 174 -7.71 7.45 1.47
N LEU A 175 -8.24 7.61 0.26
CA LEU A 175 -7.86 8.69 -0.64
C LEU A 175 -8.82 9.86 -0.44
N VAL A 176 -8.31 10.97 0.09
CA VAL A 176 -9.10 12.17 0.34
C VAL A 176 -8.90 13.15 -0.79
N ILE A 177 -9.98 13.51 -1.45
CA ILE A 177 -9.96 14.38 -2.62
C ILE A 177 -10.88 15.56 -2.37
N SER A 178 -10.42 16.75 -2.72
CA SER A 178 -11.25 17.95 -2.61
C SER A 178 -12.23 18.05 -3.77
N ALA A 179 -13.51 18.21 -3.47
CA ALA A 179 -14.53 18.48 -4.48
C ALA A 179 -14.52 19.93 -4.94
N ARG A 180 -13.81 20.79 -4.22
CA ARG A 180 -13.74 22.23 -4.52
C ARG A 180 -13.23 22.42 -5.94
N LYS A 181 -13.91 23.26 -6.71
CA LYS A 181 -13.52 23.55 -8.10
C LYS A 181 -12.13 24.19 -8.13
N GLY A 182 -11.29 23.67 -8.99
CA GLY A 182 -9.89 24.06 -9.09
C GLY A 182 -8.98 23.17 -8.27
N GLU A 183 -9.34 22.85 -7.04
CA GLU A 183 -8.53 21.95 -6.19
C GLU A 183 -8.56 20.50 -6.67
N PHE A 184 -9.74 20.02 -7.09
CA PHE A 184 -9.86 18.68 -7.65
C PHE A 184 -9.01 18.54 -8.91
N GLU A 185 -9.15 19.49 -9.82
CA GLU A 185 -8.46 19.47 -11.10
C GLU A 185 -6.95 19.51 -10.92
N THR A 186 -6.45 20.39 -10.04
CA THR A 186 -5.02 20.51 -9.75
C THR A 186 -4.46 19.23 -9.12
N GLY A 187 -5.18 18.66 -8.17
CA GLY A 187 -4.74 17.43 -7.48
C GLY A 187 -4.77 16.19 -8.38
N PHE A 188 -5.61 16.22 -9.42
CA PHE A 188 -5.80 15.08 -10.31
C PHE A 188 -5.03 15.19 -11.63
N GLU A 189 -4.46 16.34 -11.94
CA GLU A 189 -3.68 16.52 -13.16
C GLU A 189 -2.53 15.53 -13.27
N LYS A 190 -2.11 15.27 -14.50
CA LYS A 190 -1.05 14.34 -14.82
C LYS A 190 0.24 14.69 -14.06
N GLY A 191 0.75 13.73 -13.30
CA GLY A 191 1.88 13.96 -12.40
C GLY A 191 1.51 14.65 -11.09
N GLY A 192 0.24 14.88 -10.81
CA GLY A 192 -0.24 15.43 -9.56
C GLY A 192 -0.18 14.43 -8.39
N GLN A 193 -0.24 14.94 -7.17
CA GLN A 193 -0.10 14.12 -5.96
C GLN A 193 -1.16 13.03 -5.84
N THR A 194 -2.42 13.33 -6.17
CA THR A 194 -3.52 12.37 -6.08
C THR A 194 -3.25 11.12 -6.92
N ARG A 195 -2.82 11.32 -8.16
CA ARG A 195 -2.49 10.21 -9.05
C ARG A 195 -1.32 9.41 -8.54
N GLU A 196 -0.28 10.09 -8.09
CA GLU A 196 0.93 9.47 -7.56
C GLU A 196 0.61 8.61 -6.33
N HIS A 197 -0.17 9.15 -5.40
CA HIS A 197 -0.52 8.45 -4.16
C HIS A 197 -1.34 7.19 -4.44
N ALA A 198 -2.29 7.24 -5.37
CA ALA A 198 -3.09 6.08 -5.74
C ALA A 198 -2.23 4.97 -6.35
N MET A 199 -1.30 5.34 -7.22
CA MET A 199 -0.38 4.38 -7.82
C MET A 199 0.52 3.71 -6.77
N LEU A 200 1.04 4.51 -5.85
CA LEU A 200 1.92 4.00 -4.80
C LEU A 200 1.17 3.08 -3.82
N ALA A 201 -0.06 3.42 -3.48
CA ALA A 201 -0.87 2.58 -2.61
C ALA A 201 -1.14 1.21 -3.25
N LYS A 202 -1.47 1.19 -4.53
CA LYS A 202 -1.69 -0.08 -5.24
C LYS A 202 -0.40 -0.91 -5.29
N THR A 203 0.72 -0.27 -5.55
CA THR A 203 2.02 -0.95 -5.59
C THR A 203 2.39 -1.56 -4.26
N ALA A 204 2.05 -0.88 -3.18
CA ALA A 204 2.29 -1.36 -1.83
C ALA A 204 1.39 -2.53 -1.43
N GLY A 205 0.50 -2.94 -2.31
CA GLY A 205 -0.36 -4.11 -2.06
C GLY A 205 -1.67 -3.80 -1.37
N VAL A 206 -2.05 -2.54 -1.25
CA VAL A 206 -3.35 -2.14 -0.70
C VAL A 206 -4.46 -2.68 -1.61
N LYS A 207 -5.36 -3.45 -1.05
CA LYS A 207 -6.43 -4.11 -1.81
C LYS A 207 -7.74 -3.34 -1.82
N HIS A 208 -7.99 -2.56 -0.77
CA HIS A 208 -9.24 -1.81 -0.64
C HIS A 208 -8.95 -0.32 -0.54
N LEU A 209 -9.65 0.44 -1.37
CA LEU A 209 -9.49 1.89 -1.45
C LEU A 209 -10.81 2.57 -1.16
N ILE A 210 -10.83 3.41 -0.14
CA ILE A 210 -11.97 4.28 0.13
C ILE A 210 -11.63 5.66 -0.44
N VAL A 211 -12.46 6.17 -1.32
CA VAL A 211 -12.29 7.50 -1.90
C VAL A 211 -13.29 8.45 -1.25
N LEU A 212 -12.77 9.40 -0.49
CA LEU A 212 -13.58 10.43 0.16
C LEU A 212 -13.57 11.68 -0.68
N ILE A 213 -14.73 12.03 -1.21
CA ILE A 213 -14.93 13.30 -1.91
C ILE A 213 -15.24 14.34 -0.83
N ASN A 214 -14.20 15.03 -0.41
CA ASN A 214 -14.22 15.95 0.71
C ASN A 214 -14.58 17.38 0.31
N LYS A 215 -14.78 18.24 1.30
CA LYS A 215 -15.17 19.65 1.11
C LYS A 215 -16.48 19.81 0.36
N MET A 216 -17.40 18.88 0.56
CA MET A 216 -18.73 18.96 -0.04
C MET A 216 -19.54 20.14 0.50
N ASP A 217 -19.19 20.63 1.69
CA ASP A 217 -19.80 21.79 2.32
C ASP A 217 -19.31 23.13 1.75
N ASP A 218 -18.25 23.12 0.93
CA ASP A 218 -17.71 24.34 0.35
C ASP A 218 -18.79 25.07 -0.44
N PRO A 219 -18.87 26.43 -0.32
CA PRO A 219 -19.92 27.19 -1.03
C PRO A 219 -19.95 26.96 -2.54
N THR A 220 -18.80 26.64 -3.15
CA THR A 220 -18.74 26.35 -4.60
C THR A 220 -19.27 24.98 -4.95
N VAL A 221 -19.42 24.09 -3.97
CA VAL A 221 -19.90 22.71 -4.15
C VAL A 221 -21.31 22.54 -3.60
N ASN A 222 -21.54 22.99 -2.37
CA ASN A 222 -22.82 22.99 -1.68
C ASN A 222 -23.54 21.63 -1.77
N TRP A 223 -22.83 20.56 -1.46
CA TRP A 223 -23.35 19.18 -1.45
C TRP A 223 -24.01 18.75 -2.76
N SER A 224 -23.51 19.25 -3.89
CA SER A 224 -24.01 18.93 -5.22
C SER A 224 -23.75 17.47 -5.58
N ASN A 225 -24.81 16.71 -5.84
CA ASN A 225 -24.70 15.36 -6.35
C ASN A 225 -24.01 15.32 -7.72
N GLU A 226 -24.29 16.32 -8.56
CA GLU A 226 -23.64 16.44 -9.88
C GLU A 226 -22.13 16.59 -9.77
N ARG A 227 -21.68 17.44 -8.83
CA ARG A 227 -20.24 17.62 -8.62
C ARG A 227 -19.58 16.37 -8.05
N TYR A 228 -20.26 15.69 -7.12
CA TYR A 228 -19.80 14.42 -6.59
C TYR A 228 -19.64 13.37 -7.69
N GLU A 229 -20.64 13.21 -8.52
CA GLU A 229 -20.59 12.25 -9.63
C GLU A 229 -19.54 12.64 -10.67
N GLU A 230 -19.34 13.93 -10.94
CA GLU A 230 -18.29 14.41 -11.84
C GLU A 230 -16.90 14.00 -11.34
N CYS A 231 -16.63 14.23 -10.06
CA CYS A 231 -15.35 13.84 -9.46
C CYS A 231 -15.16 12.32 -9.53
N LYS A 232 -16.18 11.58 -9.20
CA LYS A 232 -16.16 10.11 -9.24
C LYS A 232 -15.89 9.60 -10.65
N GLU A 233 -16.60 10.10 -11.64
CA GLU A 233 -16.43 9.69 -13.03
C GLU A 233 -15.04 9.99 -13.59
N LYS A 234 -14.44 11.09 -13.17
CA LYS A 234 -13.08 11.44 -13.60
C LYS A 234 -12.02 10.55 -12.97
N LEU A 235 -12.27 10.06 -11.75
CA LEU A 235 -11.32 9.21 -11.03
C LEU A 235 -11.36 7.74 -11.45
N VAL A 236 -12.55 7.22 -11.74
CA VAL A 236 -12.74 5.79 -12.02
C VAL A 236 -11.83 5.28 -13.14
N PRO A 237 -11.73 5.92 -14.33
CA PRO A 237 -10.86 5.40 -15.39
C PRO A 237 -9.40 5.32 -14.98
N PHE A 238 -8.90 6.29 -14.23
CA PHE A 238 -7.53 6.30 -13.76
C PHE A 238 -7.29 5.19 -12.75
N LEU A 239 -8.18 5.05 -11.75
CA LEU A 239 -8.05 4.03 -10.72
C LEU A 239 -8.12 2.63 -11.30
N LYS A 240 -8.96 2.45 -12.31
CA LYS A 240 -9.05 1.20 -13.06
C LYS A 240 -7.76 0.89 -13.81
N LYS A 241 -7.16 1.90 -14.42
CA LYS A 241 -5.87 1.77 -15.12
C LYS A 241 -4.75 1.37 -14.16
N VAL A 242 -4.76 1.89 -12.95
CA VAL A 242 -3.77 1.54 -11.91
C VAL A 242 -3.94 0.09 -11.44
N GLY A 243 -5.13 -0.48 -11.60
CA GLY A 243 -5.39 -1.87 -11.26
C GLY A 243 -6.44 -2.10 -10.19
N PHE A 244 -7.10 -1.05 -9.71
CA PHE A 244 -8.22 -1.21 -8.80
C PHE A 244 -9.48 -1.57 -9.57
N ASN A 245 -10.24 -2.52 -9.04
CA ASN A 245 -11.53 -2.87 -9.60
C ASN A 245 -12.60 -1.95 -8.99
N PRO A 246 -13.24 -1.06 -9.78
CA PRO A 246 -14.20 -0.10 -9.24
C PRO A 246 -15.38 -0.72 -8.50
N LYS A 247 -15.75 -1.95 -8.82
CA LYS A 247 -16.87 -2.63 -8.20
C LYS A 247 -16.51 -3.33 -6.90
N LYS A 248 -15.29 -3.83 -6.78
CA LYS A 248 -14.86 -4.65 -5.63
C LYS A 248 -13.92 -3.90 -4.69
N ASP A 249 -12.99 -3.13 -5.25
CA ASP A 249 -11.86 -2.58 -4.51
C ASP A 249 -12.07 -1.15 -4.04
N ILE A 250 -13.00 -0.43 -4.63
CA ILE A 250 -13.18 1.01 -4.41
C ILE A 250 -14.57 1.30 -3.87
N HIS A 251 -14.60 2.13 -2.82
CA HIS A 251 -15.86 2.69 -2.32
C HIS A 251 -15.75 4.21 -2.25
N PHE A 252 -16.70 4.88 -2.89
CA PHE A 252 -16.76 6.35 -2.91
C PHE A 252 -17.76 6.83 -1.89
N MET A 253 -17.45 7.93 -1.19
CA MET A 253 -18.42 8.59 -0.31
C MET A 253 -18.16 10.09 -0.24
N PRO A 254 -19.23 10.90 -0.14
CA PRO A 254 -19.11 12.35 0.08
C PRO A 254 -18.90 12.62 1.56
N CYS A 255 -18.18 13.69 1.88
CA CYS A 255 -18.00 14.09 3.27
C CYS A 255 -17.54 15.53 3.41
N SER A 256 -17.50 16.00 4.65
CA SER A 256 -16.81 17.22 5.03
C SER A 256 -15.93 16.95 6.23
N GLY A 257 -14.63 17.03 6.04
CA GLY A 257 -13.66 16.92 7.13
C GLY A 257 -13.76 18.10 8.09
N LEU A 258 -14.14 19.27 7.60
CA LEU A 258 -14.28 20.47 8.42
C LEU A 258 -15.45 20.37 9.39
N THR A 259 -16.64 20.02 8.90
CA THR A 259 -17.84 19.94 9.73
C THR A 259 -18.04 18.57 10.38
N GLY A 260 -17.37 17.55 9.90
CA GLY A 260 -17.57 16.17 10.33
C GLY A 260 -18.77 15.49 9.67
N ALA A 261 -19.42 16.15 8.72
CA ALA A 261 -20.61 15.63 8.08
C ALA A 261 -20.29 14.34 7.28
N ASN A 262 -21.13 13.34 7.45
CA ASN A 262 -21.04 12.02 6.84
C ASN A 262 -19.77 11.23 7.24
N LEU A 263 -19.16 11.56 8.35
CA LEU A 263 -18.02 10.79 8.89
C LEU A 263 -18.48 9.77 9.93
N LYS A 264 -19.22 10.18 10.95
CA LYS A 264 -19.75 9.29 11.99
C LYS A 264 -21.23 9.04 11.81
N GLU A 265 -21.98 10.09 11.52
CA GLU A 265 -23.42 10.02 11.33
C GLU A 265 -23.78 10.42 9.92
N GLN A 266 -24.86 9.86 9.42
CA GLN A 266 -25.35 10.17 8.08
C GLN A 266 -25.74 11.65 8.00
N SER A 267 -25.26 12.32 6.95
CA SER A 267 -25.55 13.73 6.76
C SER A 267 -26.90 13.91 6.08
N GLU A 268 -27.71 14.85 6.61
CA GLU A 268 -28.95 15.27 5.97
C GLU A 268 -28.72 16.11 4.71
N PHE A 269 -27.50 16.60 4.50
CA PHE A 269 -27.14 17.43 3.33
C PHE A 269 -26.92 16.60 2.06
N CYS A 270 -26.75 15.30 2.19
CA CYS A 270 -26.56 14.40 1.03
C CYS A 270 -27.53 13.21 1.07
N PRO A 271 -28.85 13.47 0.99
CA PRO A 271 -29.83 12.39 1.00
C PRO A 271 -29.72 11.48 -0.22
N TRP A 272 -29.09 11.95 -1.27
CA TRP A 272 -28.81 11.17 -2.48
C TRP A 272 -27.72 10.10 -2.29
N TYR A 273 -26.96 10.20 -1.20
CA TYR A 273 -25.98 9.16 -0.86
C TYR A 273 -26.65 8.13 0.06
N ILE A 274 -26.74 6.89 -0.41
CA ILE A 274 -27.46 5.83 0.30
C ILE A 274 -26.54 4.90 1.09
N GLY A 275 -25.22 5.11 1.03
CA GLY A 275 -24.26 4.28 1.76
C GLY A 275 -24.09 4.69 3.22
N LEU A 276 -23.24 3.95 3.91
CA LEU A 276 -22.90 4.27 5.30
C LEU A 276 -21.95 5.47 5.38
N PRO A 277 -22.00 6.24 6.48
CA PRO A 277 -20.95 7.20 6.77
C PRO A 277 -19.60 6.50 6.94
N PHE A 278 -18.52 7.28 6.94
CA PHE A 278 -17.17 6.75 6.91
C PHE A 278 -16.85 5.78 8.06
N ILE A 279 -17.06 6.19 9.31
CA ILE A 279 -16.70 5.36 10.46
C ILE A 279 -17.54 4.09 10.55
N PRO A 280 -18.88 4.14 10.41
CA PRO A 280 -19.67 2.90 10.31
C PRO A 280 -19.27 2.00 9.14
N TYR A 281 -18.88 2.58 8.02
CA TYR A 281 -18.40 1.80 6.89
C TYR A 281 -17.13 1.02 7.25
N LEU A 282 -16.18 1.66 7.91
CA LEU A 282 -14.95 1.01 8.37
C LEU A 282 -15.26 -0.14 9.34
N ASP A 283 -16.20 0.09 10.26
CA ASP A 283 -16.55 -0.91 11.27
C ASP A 283 -17.17 -2.17 10.65
N ASN A 284 -17.84 -2.00 9.50
CA ASN A 284 -18.53 -3.09 8.80
C ASN A 284 -17.70 -3.71 7.67
N LEU A 285 -16.44 -3.31 7.50
CA LEU A 285 -15.57 -3.95 6.52
C LEU A 285 -15.38 -5.42 6.87
N PRO A 286 -15.36 -6.31 5.85
CA PRO A 286 -15.03 -7.70 6.10
C PRO A 286 -13.60 -7.83 6.61
N ASN A 287 -13.29 -8.94 7.27
CA ASN A 287 -11.95 -9.19 7.77
C ASN A 287 -10.95 -9.24 6.62
N PHE A 288 -9.75 -8.68 6.87
CA PHE A 288 -8.67 -8.77 5.92
C PHE A 288 -8.01 -10.14 6.02
N ASN A 289 -8.01 -10.87 4.91
CA ASN A 289 -7.46 -12.22 4.86
C ASN A 289 -5.94 -12.21 4.91
N ARG A 290 -5.37 -12.98 5.84
CA ARG A 290 -3.93 -13.08 6.01
C ARG A 290 -3.53 -14.52 6.25
N SER A 291 -2.41 -14.93 5.66
CA SER A 291 -1.94 -16.31 5.70
C SER A 291 -1.12 -16.59 6.97
N VAL A 292 -1.75 -17.11 8.00
CA VAL A 292 -1.09 -17.45 9.27
C VAL A 292 -0.14 -18.63 9.10
N ASP A 293 -0.52 -19.60 8.30
CA ASP A 293 0.28 -20.81 8.04
C ASP A 293 1.22 -20.68 6.86
N GLY A 294 1.24 -19.53 6.22
CA GLY A 294 2.15 -19.26 5.12
C GLY A 294 3.60 -19.13 5.61
N PRO A 295 4.54 -19.06 4.69
CA PRO A 295 5.94 -18.84 5.06
C PRO A 295 6.10 -17.46 5.72
N ILE A 296 6.99 -17.37 6.70
CA ILE A 296 7.26 -16.10 7.35
C ILE A 296 7.89 -15.13 6.34
N ARG A 297 7.26 -13.98 6.20
CA ARG A 297 7.76 -12.87 5.37
C ARG A 297 7.52 -11.56 6.12
N LEU A 298 8.60 -10.99 6.63
CA LEU A 298 8.56 -9.67 7.28
C LEU A 298 9.50 -8.73 6.54
N PRO A 299 8.97 -7.94 5.60
CA PRO A 299 9.77 -6.90 4.94
C PRO A 299 10.17 -5.81 5.93
N ILE A 300 11.44 -5.45 5.93
CA ILE A 300 11.99 -4.46 6.86
C ILE A 300 11.81 -3.06 6.27
N VAL A 301 11.13 -2.21 7.02
CA VAL A 301 10.91 -0.80 6.66
C VAL A 301 12.02 0.07 7.22
N ASP A 302 12.43 -0.19 8.45
CA ASP A 302 13.42 0.60 9.15
C ASP A 302 14.13 -0.24 10.22
N LYS A 303 15.17 0.31 10.77
CA LYS A 303 16.01 -0.35 11.76
C LYS A 303 16.68 0.68 12.64
N TYR A 304 16.99 0.31 13.86
CA TYR A 304 17.77 1.16 14.76
C TYR A 304 18.46 0.33 15.83
N LYS A 305 19.34 0.97 16.56
CA LYS A 305 20.08 0.33 17.64
C LYS A 305 19.51 0.80 18.98
N ASP A 306 19.00 -0.14 19.75
CA ASP A 306 18.50 0.12 21.10
C ASP A 306 18.64 -1.16 21.92
N MET A 307 19.74 -1.25 22.69
CA MET A 307 20.10 -2.46 23.45
C MET A 307 20.08 -3.71 22.55
N GLY A 308 20.74 -3.61 21.41
CA GLY A 308 20.74 -4.60 20.35
C GLY A 308 20.18 -4.03 19.07
N THR A 309 19.84 -4.88 18.14
CA THR A 309 19.32 -4.49 16.84
C THR A 309 17.79 -4.60 16.83
N VAL A 310 17.11 -3.53 16.44
CA VAL A 310 15.65 -3.50 16.33
C VAL A 310 15.27 -3.25 14.88
N VAL A 311 14.36 -4.06 14.36
CA VAL A 311 13.80 -3.90 13.01
C VAL A 311 12.32 -3.63 13.08
N LEU A 312 11.82 -2.88 12.10
CA LEU A 312 10.42 -2.51 11.98
C LEU A 312 9.84 -3.02 10.67
N GLY A 313 8.64 -3.53 10.73
CA GLY A 313 7.93 -3.95 9.54
C GLY A 313 6.54 -4.47 9.87
N LYS A 314 5.79 -4.76 8.81
CA LYS A 314 4.50 -5.43 8.91
C LYS A 314 4.68 -6.88 8.50
N LEU A 315 4.20 -7.80 9.33
CA LEU A 315 4.24 -9.22 9.00
C LEU A 315 3.24 -9.50 7.87
N GLU A 316 3.76 -9.89 6.71
CA GLU A 316 2.93 -10.16 5.54
C GLU A 316 2.38 -11.58 5.53
N SER A 317 3.11 -12.52 6.10
CA SER A 317 2.74 -13.94 6.08
C SER A 317 3.44 -14.68 7.22
N GLY A 318 2.81 -15.74 7.69
CA GLY A 318 3.34 -16.57 8.76
C GLY A 318 3.09 -16.01 10.15
N SER A 319 3.69 -16.63 11.15
CA SER A 319 3.63 -16.16 12.53
C SER A 319 5.02 -16.21 13.14
N ILE A 320 5.34 -15.26 14.03
CA ILE A 320 6.65 -15.15 14.67
C ILE A 320 6.47 -15.23 16.17
N CYS A 321 7.31 -16.02 16.83
CA CYS A 321 7.32 -16.18 18.29
C CYS A 321 8.64 -15.70 18.87
N LYS A 322 8.60 -15.21 20.10
CA LYS A 322 9.80 -14.89 20.86
C LYS A 322 10.68 -16.13 21.01
N GLY A 323 11.97 -15.97 20.80
CA GLY A 323 12.94 -17.07 20.87
C GLY A 323 13.12 -17.82 19.56
N GLN A 324 12.36 -17.50 18.53
CA GLN A 324 12.42 -18.19 17.26
C GLN A 324 13.69 -17.87 16.50
N GLN A 325 14.22 -18.88 15.80
CA GLN A 325 15.37 -18.71 14.90
C GLN A 325 14.85 -18.38 13.51
N LEU A 326 15.36 -17.30 12.93
CA LEU A 326 14.96 -16.81 11.61
C LEU A 326 16.20 -16.51 10.76
N VAL A 327 15.99 -16.19 9.50
CA VAL A 327 17.04 -15.79 8.57
C VAL A 327 16.71 -14.42 7.98
N MET A 328 17.69 -13.52 8.03
CA MET A 328 17.58 -12.22 7.38
C MET A 328 18.13 -12.33 5.95
N MET A 329 17.23 -12.22 4.98
CA MET A 329 17.59 -12.24 3.57
C MET A 329 17.84 -10.82 3.05
N PRO A 330 18.68 -10.59 2.03
CA PRO A 330 19.27 -11.59 1.13
C PRO A 330 20.59 -12.19 1.61
N ASN A 331 21.17 -11.68 2.69
CA ASN A 331 22.53 -12.06 3.10
C ASN A 331 22.61 -13.32 3.95
N LYS A 332 21.48 -13.94 4.23
CA LYS A 332 21.38 -15.22 4.98
C LYS A 332 21.96 -15.14 6.40
N HIS A 333 21.76 -14.04 7.09
CA HIS A 333 22.14 -13.95 8.51
C HIS A 333 21.18 -14.72 9.38
N ASN A 334 21.68 -15.65 10.16
CA ASN A 334 20.87 -16.34 11.16
C ASN A 334 20.67 -15.44 12.36
N VAL A 335 19.43 -15.27 12.77
CA VAL A 335 19.06 -14.37 13.87
C VAL A 335 18.10 -15.03 14.82
N GLU A 336 18.07 -14.55 16.05
CA GLU A 336 17.12 -15.00 17.07
C GLU A 336 16.25 -13.84 17.51
N VAL A 337 14.95 -14.10 17.68
CA VAL A 337 13.98 -13.12 18.13
C VAL A 337 14.08 -12.98 19.65
N LEU A 338 14.62 -11.84 20.12
CA LEU A 338 14.75 -11.56 21.55
C LEU A 338 13.51 -10.97 22.18
N GLY A 339 12.76 -10.20 21.41
CA GLY A 339 11.52 -9.57 21.89
C GLY A 339 10.73 -9.00 20.75
N ILE A 340 9.43 -8.87 20.96
CA ILE A 340 8.48 -8.38 19.96
C ILE A 340 7.59 -7.32 20.58
N LEU A 341 7.43 -6.18 19.92
CA LEU A 341 6.40 -5.20 20.21
C LEU A 341 5.42 -5.16 19.03
N SER A 342 4.15 -5.34 19.33
CA SER A 342 3.08 -5.15 18.36
C SER A 342 2.30 -3.91 18.79
N ASP A 343 2.34 -2.85 17.97
CA ASP A 343 1.78 -1.53 18.31
C ASP A 343 2.22 -1.04 19.69
N ASP A 344 3.52 -1.14 19.94
CA ASP A 344 4.18 -0.73 21.19
C ASP A 344 3.76 -1.53 22.44
N VAL A 345 3.07 -2.66 22.25
CA VAL A 345 2.72 -3.58 23.32
C VAL A 345 3.59 -4.84 23.22
N GLU A 346 4.28 -5.17 24.31
CA GLU A 346 5.11 -6.38 24.34
C GLU A 346 4.25 -7.63 24.20
N THR A 347 4.69 -8.55 23.34
CA THR A 347 3.96 -9.79 23.05
C THR A 347 4.94 -10.94 22.82
N ASP A 348 4.48 -12.16 23.03
CA ASP A 348 5.30 -13.36 22.79
C ASP A 348 5.14 -13.94 21.41
N SER A 349 4.05 -13.63 20.72
CA SER A 349 3.84 -14.08 19.34
C SER A 349 2.95 -13.13 18.58
N VAL A 350 3.11 -13.15 17.26
CA VAL A 350 2.38 -12.25 16.35
C VAL A 350 1.95 -12.97 15.09
N ALA A 351 0.88 -12.46 14.51
CA ALA A 351 0.24 -12.98 13.31
C ALA A 351 0.34 -11.96 12.16
N PRO A 352 0.04 -12.37 10.92
CA PRO A 352 0.09 -11.47 9.77
C PRO A 352 -0.80 -10.23 9.95
N GLY A 353 -0.33 -9.12 9.44
CA GLY A 353 -1.03 -7.84 9.47
C GLY A 353 -0.59 -6.92 10.59
N GLU A 354 0.12 -7.42 11.59
CA GLU A 354 0.57 -6.60 12.71
C GLU A 354 1.83 -5.83 12.37
N ASN A 355 1.90 -4.58 12.82
CA ASN A 355 3.10 -3.75 12.72
C ASN A 355 4.00 -4.05 13.89
N LEU A 356 5.21 -4.44 13.60
CA LEU A 356 6.10 -5.02 14.58
C LEU A 356 7.40 -4.23 14.73
N LYS A 357 7.88 -4.22 15.97
CA LYS A 357 9.27 -3.89 16.29
C LYS A 357 9.84 -5.17 16.89
N ILE A 358 10.90 -5.68 16.27
CA ILE A 358 11.51 -6.94 16.71
C ILE A 358 12.95 -6.72 17.06
N ARG A 359 13.33 -7.09 18.31
CA ARG A 359 14.72 -7.07 18.72
C ARG A 359 15.36 -8.38 18.34
N LEU A 360 16.48 -8.29 17.63
CA LEU A 360 17.19 -9.44 17.09
C LEU A 360 18.57 -9.61 17.70
N LYS A 361 18.98 -10.86 17.85
CA LYS A 361 20.34 -11.25 18.20
C LYS A 361 21.00 -11.90 16.99
N GLY A 362 22.29 -11.62 16.79
CA GLY A 362 23.05 -12.27 15.72
C GLY A 362 23.24 -11.42 14.47
N ILE A 363 22.80 -10.18 14.49
CA ILE A 363 23.00 -9.26 13.38
C ILE A 363 23.19 -7.84 13.93
N GLU A 364 24.07 -7.08 13.29
CA GLU A 364 24.28 -5.69 13.65
C GLU A 364 23.36 -4.80 12.81
N GLU A 365 23.00 -3.64 13.36
CA GLU A 365 22.10 -2.71 12.69
C GLU A 365 22.65 -2.27 11.32
N GLU A 366 23.95 -2.07 11.21
CA GLU A 366 24.62 -1.65 9.97
C GLU A 366 24.53 -2.70 8.85
N GLU A 367 24.28 -3.96 9.19
CA GLU A 367 24.17 -5.06 8.24
C GLU A 367 22.78 -5.17 7.61
N ILE A 368 21.84 -4.37 8.06
CA ILE A 368 20.44 -4.42 7.60
C ILE A 368 20.12 -3.18 6.78
N LEU A 369 19.44 -3.38 5.66
CA LEU A 369 18.90 -2.29 4.84
C LEU A 369 17.38 -2.44 4.72
N PRO A 370 16.63 -1.34 4.59
CA PRO A 370 15.24 -1.42 4.23
C PRO A 370 15.08 -2.24 2.94
N GLY A 371 14.10 -3.13 2.92
CA GLY A 371 13.93 -4.06 1.81
C GLY A 371 14.49 -5.46 2.09
N PHE A 372 15.25 -5.64 3.15
CA PHE A 372 15.60 -6.97 3.63
C PHE A 372 14.35 -7.65 4.18
N ILE A 373 14.34 -8.96 4.22
CA ILE A 373 13.18 -9.72 4.64
C ILE A 373 13.57 -10.79 5.65
N LEU A 374 12.88 -10.83 6.78
CA LEU A 374 12.98 -11.94 7.72
C LEU A 374 12.14 -13.10 7.24
N CYS A 375 12.74 -14.28 7.22
CA CYS A 375 12.14 -15.50 6.70
C CYS A 375 12.33 -16.68 7.62
N ASP A 376 11.53 -17.72 7.40
CA ASP A 376 11.74 -19.04 7.99
C ASP A 376 13.09 -19.63 7.59
N LEU A 377 13.69 -20.42 8.48
CA LEU A 377 14.87 -21.21 8.16
C LEU A 377 14.62 -22.16 6.97
N ASN A 378 13.42 -22.70 6.88
CA ASN A 378 13.06 -23.72 5.91
C ASN A 378 12.39 -23.18 4.65
N ASN A 379 12.08 -21.90 4.61
CA ASN A 379 11.41 -21.27 3.47
C ASN A 379 11.93 -19.86 3.30
N LEU A 380 13.06 -19.77 2.62
CA LEU A 380 13.71 -18.47 2.40
C LEU A 380 13.07 -17.78 1.20
N CYS A 381 12.95 -16.47 1.29
CA CYS A 381 12.51 -15.68 0.15
C CYS A 381 13.58 -15.69 -0.94
N HIS A 382 13.17 -15.57 -2.18
CA HIS A 382 14.11 -15.49 -3.30
C HIS A 382 14.84 -14.17 -3.29
N SER A 383 16.07 -14.18 -3.77
CA SER A 383 16.88 -12.98 -3.90
C SER A 383 17.67 -13.01 -5.20
N GLY A 384 18.01 -11.87 -5.73
CA GLY A 384 18.77 -11.76 -6.96
C GLY A 384 18.79 -10.34 -7.48
N ARG A 385 19.36 -10.18 -8.68
CA ARG A 385 19.50 -8.89 -9.33
C ARG A 385 18.72 -8.81 -10.64
N THR A 386 18.50 -9.94 -11.31
CA THR A 386 17.90 -9.96 -12.64
C THR A 386 16.57 -10.71 -12.62
N PHE A 387 15.57 -10.10 -13.20
CA PHE A 387 14.24 -10.70 -13.29
C PHE A 387 13.50 -10.21 -14.52
N ASP A 388 12.57 -11.02 -15.00
CA ASP A 388 11.65 -10.66 -16.06
C ASP A 388 10.34 -10.21 -15.45
N ALA A 389 9.78 -9.13 -15.96
CA ALA A 389 8.56 -8.54 -15.44
C ALA A 389 7.66 -8.06 -16.57
N GLN A 390 6.37 -8.08 -16.28
CA GLN A 390 5.39 -7.41 -17.12
C GLN A 390 5.18 -6.02 -16.55
N ILE A 391 5.39 -4.99 -17.37
CA ILE A 391 5.27 -3.60 -16.95
C ILE A 391 4.29 -2.87 -17.87
N VAL A 392 3.59 -1.91 -17.28
CA VAL A 392 2.78 -0.95 -18.04
C VAL A 392 3.32 0.45 -17.78
N ILE A 393 3.56 1.18 -18.87
CA ILE A 393 4.05 2.54 -18.78
C ILE A 393 2.85 3.47 -18.54
N ILE A 394 2.82 4.10 -17.36
CA ILE A 394 1.71 4.95 -16.94
C ILE A 394 1.90 6.38 -17.44
N GLU A 395 3.06 6.98 -17.15
CA GLU A 395 3.37 8.35 -17.54
C GLU A 395 4.84 8.48 -17.93
N HIS A 396 5.11 8.73 -19.19
CA HIS A 396 6.45 9.05 -19.65
C HIS A 396 6.37 9.84 -20.95
N LYS A 397 7.08 10.95 -21.01
CA LYS A 397 7.03 11.86 -22.17
C LYS A 397 7.76 11.32 -23.39
N SER A 398 8.73 10.45 -23.17
CA SER A 398 9.58 9.91 -24.24
C SER A 398 9.40 8.40 -24.34
N ILE A 399 10.07 7.81 -25.33
CA ILE A 399 10.16 6.36 -25.44
C ILE A 399 11.14 5.81 -24.42
N ILE A 400 10.94 4.56 -24.03
CA ILE A 400 11.83 3.83 -23.14
C ILE A 400 12.49 2.71 -23.95
N CYS A 401 13.82 2.74 -23.97
CA CYS A 401 14.64 1.78 -24.72
C CYS A 401 15.47 0.93 -23.74
N PRO A 402 16.00 -0.22 -24.17
CA PRO A 402 16.99 -0.95 -23.36
C PRO A 402 18.14 -0.01 -22.95
N GLY A 403 18.58 -0.15 -21.70
CA GLY A 403 19.56 0.74 -21.10
C GLY A 403 18.95 1.84 -20.24
N TYR A 404 17.63 1.95 -20.22
CA TYR A 404 16.93 2.95 -19.40
C TYR A 404 17.06 2.64 -17.93
N ASN A 405 17.39 3.66 -17.14
CA ASN A 405 17.54 3.54 -15.69
C ASN A 405 16.38 4.22 -14.96
N ALA A 406 15.92 3.58 -13.91
CA ALA A 406 14.87 4.09 -13.05
C ALA A 406 15.12 3.65 -11.62
N VAL A 407 14.24 4.05 -10.70
CA VAL A 407 14.27 3.61 -9.32
C VAL A 407 13.13 2.64 -9.11
N LEU A 408 13.47 1.43 -8.66
CA LEU A 408 12.52 0.35 -8.38
C LEU A 408 12.03 0.47 -6.94
N HIS A 409 10.72 0.42 -6.77
CA HIS A 409 10.08 0.32 -5.45
C HIS A 409 9.29 -0.98 -5.42
N ILE A 410 9.79 -1.94 -4.67
CA ILE A 410 9.17 -3.26 -4.50
C ILE A 410 9.10 -3.58 -3.00
N HIS A 411 7.92 -3.94 -2.49
CA HIS A 411 7.64 -4.04 -1.06
C HIS A 411 8.30 -2.87 -0.29
N THR A 412 9.20 -3.10 0.63
CA THR A 412 9.90 -2.03 1.36
C THR A 412 11.26 -1.64 0.75
N CYS A 413 11.63 -2.26 -0.39
CA CYS A 413 12.91 -2.07 -1.05
C CYS A 413 12.87 -0.91 -2.05
N ILE A 414 13.90 -0.09 -2.02
CA ILE A 414 14.13 0.98 -3.01
C ILE A 414 15.52 0.74 -3.58
N GLU A 415 15.61 0.53 -4.89
CA GLU A 415 16.88 0.21 -5.54
C GLU A 415 16.94 0.76 -6.95
N GLU A 416 18.12 1.13 -7.40
CA GLU A 416 18.33 1.51 -8.79
C GLU A 416 18.20 0.29 -9.70
N VAL A 417 17.57 0.47 -10.85
CA VAL A 417 17.30 -0.62 -11.79
C VAL A 417 17.51 -0.16 -13.22
N GLU A 418 18.01 -1.07 -14.03
CA GLU A 418 18.16 -0.86 -15.47
C GLU A 418 17.23 -1.82 -16.22
N ILE A 419 16.55 -1.32 -17.24
CA ILE A 419 15.83 -2.17 -18.19
C ILE A 419 16.87 -2.64 -19.21
N THR A 420 17.32 -3.90 -19.09
CA THR A 420 18.39 -4.43 -19.91
C THR A 420 17.91 -4.94 -21.27
N ALA A 421 16.64 -5.37 -21.34
CA ALA A 421 16.07 -5.87 -22.58
C ALA A 421 14.55 -5.67 -22.59
N LEU A 422 14.01 -5.41 -23.77
CA LEU A 422 12.57 -5.44 -24.01
C LEU A 422 12.29 -6.77 -24.74
N ILE A 423 11.53 -7.64 -24.11
CA ILE A 423 11.34 -9.01 -24.63
C ILE A 423 10.20 -9.04 -25.65
N CYS A 424 9.05 -8.48 -25.29
CA CYS A 424 7.91 -8.39 -26.21
C CYS A 424 6.93 -7.32 -25.77
N LEU A 425 6.10 -6.87 -26.69
CA LEU A 425 4.91 -6.08 -26.37
C LEU A 425 3.75 -7.02 -26.06
N VAL A 426 2.85 -6.59 -25.20
CA VAL A 426 1.65 -7.34 -24.86
C VAL A 426 0.45 -6.50 -25.26
N ASP A 427 -0.45 -7.10 -26.05
CA ASP A 427 -1.69 -6.42 -26.43
C ASP A 427 -2.63 -6.35 -25.22
N LYS A 428 -3.09 -5.15 -24.90
CA LYS A 428 -3.95 -4.93 -23.72
C LYS A 428 -5.29 -5.65 -23.80
N LYS A 429 -5.80 -5.84 -25.00
CA LYS A 429 -7.14 -6.43 -25.20
C LYS A 429 -7.10 -7.95 -25.30
N THR A 430 -6.11 -8.48 -26.02
CA THR A 430 -6.04 -9.90 -26.34
C THR A 430 -5.05 -10.65 -25.47
N GLY A 431 -4.09 -9.94 -24.86
CA GLY A 431 -2.99 -10.55 -24.13
C GLY A 431 -1.93 -11.18 -25.01
N GLU A 432 -2.05 -11.03 -26.32
CA GLU A 432 -1.08 -11.60 -27.26
C GLU A 432 0.27 -10.90 -27.16
N LYS A 433 1.32 -11.72 -27.22
CA LYS A 433 2.69 -11.23 -27.20
C LYS A 433 3.19 -11.02 -28.63
N SER A 434 3.94 -9.94 -28.85
CA SER A 434 4.55 -9.67 -30.13
C SER A 434 5.59 -10.77 -30.45
N LYS A 435 5.74 -11.10 -31.72
CA LYS A 435 6.70 -12.10 -32.17
C LYS A 435 8.13 -11.59 -32.22
N THR A 436 8.29 -10.27 -32.37
CA THR A 436 9.59 -9.63 -32.44
C THR A 436 9.83 -8.79 -31.20
N ARG A 437 11.11 -8.60 -30.86
CA ARG A 437 11.49 -7.73 -29.76
C ARG A 437 11.26 -6.27 -30.16
N PRO A 438 10.52 -5.50 -29.32
CA PRO A 438 10.35 -4.08 -29.61
C PRO A 438 11.66 -3.33 -29.40
N ARG A 439 11.86 -2.25 -30.13
CA ARG A 439 13.02 -1.37 -29.95
C ARG A 439 12.80 -0.39 -28.82
N PHE A 440 11.54 -0.08 -28.54
CA PHE A 440 11.15 0.85 -27.51
C PHE A 440 9.74 0.54 -27.03
N VAL A 441 9.39 1.10 -25.88
CA VAL A 441 8.04 1.09 -25.35
C VAL A 441 7.68 2.52 -24.95
N LYS A 442 6.41 2.88 -25.09
CA LYS A 442 5.91 4.21 -24.76
C LYS A 442 4.72 4.15 -23.83
N GLN A 443 4.27 5.34 -23.43
CA GLN A 443 3.13 5.48 -22.51
C GLN A 443 1.93 4.64 -22.95
N ASP A 444 1.26 4.05 -21.98
CA ASP A 444 0.08 3.20 -22.13
C ASP A 444 0.34 1.83 -22.75
N GLN A 445 1.55 1.54 -23.16
CA GLN A 445 1.90 0.21 -23.64
C GLN A 445 2.28 -0.73 -22.51
N VAL A 446 1.99 -2.02 -22.72
CA VAL A 446 2.39 -3.11 -21.83
C VAL A 446 3.47 -3.92 -22.52
N CYS A 447 4.52 -4.24 -21.79
CA CYS A 447 5.59 -5.08 -22.32
C CYS A 447 6.11 -6.05 -21.28
N ILE A 448 6.82 -7.07 -21.72
CA ILE A 448 7.64 -7.90 -20.86
C ILE A 448 9.07 -7.44 -21.06
N ALA A 449 9.74 -7.12 -19.96
CA ALA A 449 11.08 -6.60 -19.97
C ALA A 449 11.96 -7.34 -18.99
N ARG A 450 13.26 -7.35 -19.25
CA ARG A 450 14.25 -7.83 -18.30
C ARG A 450 14.85 -6.65 -17.56
N LEU A 451 14.85 -6.74 -16.23
CA LEU A 451 15.35 -5.70 -15.37
C LEU A 451 16.50 -6.24 -14.52
N ARG A 452 17.46 -5.36 -14.24
CA ARG A 452 18.60 -5.70 -13.39
C ARG A 452 18.82 -4.60 -12.36
N THR A 453 18.85 -4.98 -11.10
CA THR A 453 19.09 -4.03 -10.00
C THR A 453 20.59 -3.83 -9.75
N ALA A 454 20.93 -2.68 -9.17
CA ALA A 454 22.31 -2.36 -8.84
C ALA A 454 22.89 -3.32 -7.79
N GLY A 455 22.08 -3.70 -6.81
CA GLY A 455 22.46 -4.66 -5.79
C GLY A 455 21.48 -5.83 -5.71
N THR A 456 21.85 -6.86 -4.96
CA THR A 456 20.95 -8.01 -4.73
C THR A 456 19.78 -7.57 -3.86
N ILE A 457 18.57 -7.91 -4.29
CA ILE A 457 17.33 -7.60 -3.56
C ILE A 457 16.53 -8.86 -3.29
N CYS A 458 15.63 -8.78 -2.33
CA CYS A 458 14.64 -9.81 -2.07
C CYS A 458 13.40 -9.56 -2.92
N LEU A 459 12.91 -10.58 -3.59
CA LEU A 459 11.69 -10.48 -4.38
C LEU A 459 11.09 -11.86 -4.60
N GLU A 460 9.80 -11.91 -4.87
CA GLU A 460 9.10 -13.13 -5.24
C GLU A 460 8.37 -12.88 -6.56
N THR A 461 7.98 -13.95 -7.25
CA THR A 461 7.12 -13.77 -8.41
C THR A 461 5.74 -13.33 -7.94
N PHE A 462 5.06 -12.53 -8.75
CA PHE A 462 3.72 -12.07 -8.44
C PHE A 462 2.76 -13.25 -8.24
N LYS A 463 2.91 -14.31 -9.01
CA LYS A 463 2.08 -15.49 -8.90
C LYS A 463 2.20 -16.16 -7.53
N ASP A 464 3.41 -16.25 -7.01
CA ASP A 464 3.65 -16.93 -5.75
C ASP A 464 3.37 -16.07 -4.53
N PHE A 465 3.71 -14.77 -4.62
CA PHE A 465 3.52 -13.85 -3.51
C PHE A 465 3.29 -12.43 -4.04
N PRO A 466 2.03 -12.04 -4.29
CA PRO A 466 1.73 -10.75 -4.94
C PRO A 466 2.32 -9.52 -4.26
N GLN A 467 2.32 -9.45 -2.92
CA GLN A 467 2.84 -8.30 -2.18
C GLN A 467 4.35 -8.11 -2.39
N MET A 468 5.07 -9.16 -2.73
CA MET A 468 6.51 -9.13 -2.91
C MET A 468 6.94 -9.24 -4.37
N GLY A 469 5.99 -9.30 -5.27
CA GLY A 469 6.23 -9.36 -6.72
C GLY A 469 5.63 -8.19 -7.48
N ARG A 470 5.02 -7.26 -6.80
CA ARG A 470 4.40 -6.06 -7.38
C ARG A 470 5.33 -4.87 -7.13
N PHE A 471 5.52 -4.02 -8.15
CA PHE A 471 6.47 -2.91 -8.01
C PHE A 471 6.07 -1.70 -8.84
N THR A 472 6.70 -0.56 -8.53
CA THR A 472 6.69 0.62 -9.41
C THR A 472 8.09 0.96 -9.86
N LEU A 473 8.16 1.63 -11.01
CA LEU A 473 9.37 2.30 -11.47
C LEU A 473 9.14 3.80 -11.38
N ARG A 474 10.12 4.50 -10.82
CA ARG A 474 10.08 5.94 -10.67
C ARG A 474 11.27 6.58 -11.36
N ASP A 475 11.04 7.75 -11.94
CA ASP A 475 12.08 8.55 -12.57
C ASP A 475 11.72 10.03 -12.41
N GLU A 476 12.72 10.85 -12.09
CA GLU A 476 12.55 12.29 -11.86
C GLU A 476 11.41 12.64 -10.89
N GLY A 477 11.27 11.84 -9.84
CA GLY A 477 10.27 12.05 -8.81
C GLY A 477 8.84 11.65 -9.19
N LYS A 478 8.68 10.94 -10.31
CA LYS A 478 7.36 10.49 -10.79
C LYS A 478 7.30 8.99 -10.96
N THR A 479 6.15 8.39 -10.71
CA THR A 479 5.91 6.99 -11.06
C THR A 479 5.64 6.90 -12.55
N ILE A 480 6.53 6.22 -13.25
CA ILE A 480 6.44 6.07 -14.71
C ILE A 480 5.84 4.75 -15.14
N ALA A 481 5.93 3.73 -14.30
CA ALA A 481 5.43 2.40 -14.64
C ALA A 481 5.07 1.61 -13.38
N ILE A 482 4.16 0.67 -13.56
CA ILE A 482 3.87 -0.36 -12.56
C ILE A 482 4.13 -1.72 -13.18
N GLY A 483 4.51 -2.67 -12.35
CA GLY A 483 4.88 -3.97 -12.84
C GLY A 483 4.68 -5.11 -11.87
N LYS A 484 4.83 -6.30 -12.40
CA LYS A 484 4.82 -7.53 -11.62
C LYS A 484 5.91 -8.46 -12.10
N VAL A 485 6.59 -9.07 -11.14
CA VAL A 485 7.68 -10.01 -11.40
C VAL A 485 7.07 -11.30 -11.94
N LEU A 486 7.53 -11.72 -13.11
CA LEU A 486 7.08 -12.97 -13.73
C LEU A 486 8.04 -14.11 -13.45
N LYS A 487 9.33 -13.83 -13.48
CA LYS A 487 10.35 -14.86 -13.44
C LYS A 487 11.66 -14.29 -12.92
N LEU A 488 12.31 -15.05 -12.07
CA LEU A 488 13.66 -14.73 -11.61
C LEU A 488 14.66 -15.32 -12.58
N VAL A 489 15.68 -14.53 -12.93
CA VAL A 489 16.72 -14.96 -13.86
C VAL A 489 18.00 -15.18 -13.07
N PRO A 490 18.53 -16.42 -13.03
CA PRO A 490 19.77 -16.69 -12.30
C PRO A 490 20.93 -15.88 -12.86
N GLU A 491 21.81 -15.41 -11.98
CA GLU A 491 23.07 -14.79 -12.41
C GLU A 491 23.95 -15.84 -13.07
N LYS A 492 24.59 -15.46 -14.16
CA LYS A 492 25.64 -16.29 -14.75
C LYS A 492 26.94 -15.94 -14.08
N ASP A 493 27.67 -16.94 -13.64
CA ASP A 493 29.01 -16.79 -13.07
C ASP A 493 30.01 -16.21 -14.10
#